data_2360da251c2040b3424ec0410e507ba4
#
_entry.id   2360da251c2040b3424ec0410e507ba4
#
_cell.length_a   1.000
_cell.length_b   1.000
_cell.length_c   1.000
_cell.angle_alpha   90.00
_cell.angle_beta   90.00
_cell.angle_gamma   90.00
#
_symmetry.space_group_name_H-M   'P 1'
#
loop_
_entity.id
_entity.type
_entity.pdbx_description
1 polymer ?
#
loop_
_entity_poly.entity_id
_entity_poly.type
_entity_poly.pdbx_seq_one_letter_code
_entity_poly.pdbx_strand_id
1 'polypeptide(L)'
;SSAASDVYKRQVLVRPSYVLGGQGMQIASCDEEIEEFMAIINRIAQDHPILVDKYLQGKELEVDAVCDGTDILIPGIMEHIERTGVHSGDSISVYPAHTVSKHVKETIAEYTRRLAKALHVKGLINIQFIAVGEEVYVIEVNPRSSRTVPYISKVTGIPIVDLATEVIIGKTIKELGYEPGLQKEAEYIAIKMPVFSFEKIRGAEISLGPEMKSTGECLGIAKTFNEALYKAFLGACLLYTSDAADD
;
A
#
# COMPACT_ATOMS: atom_id res chain seq x y z
N SER A 1 9.87 4.26 -33.03
CA SER A 1 8.83 4.09 -31.97
C SER A 1 8.71 2.64 -31.49
N SER A 2 9.19 1.62 -32.22
CA SER A 2 9.14 0.21 -31.81
C SER A 2 10.16 -0.14 -30.73
N ALA A 3 11.37 0.42 -30.75
CA ALA A 3 12.40 0.14 -29.78
C ALA A 3 12.05 0.62 -28.34
N ALA A 4 11.41 1.79 -28.22
CA ALA A 4 10.99 2.28 -26.90
C ALA A 4 9.88 1.40 -26.28
N SER A 5 8.95 0.85 -27.10
CA SER A 5 7.91 -0.04 -26.59
C SER A 5 8.44 -1.41 -26.17
N ASP A 6 9.55 -1.86 -26.72
CA ASP A 6 10.19 -3.12 -26.33
C ASP A 6 11.00 -3.00 -25.04
N VAL A 7 11.60 -1.84 -24.78
CA VAL A 7 12.28 -1.55 -23.48
C VAL A 7 11.27 -1.59 -22.34
N TYR A 8 10.10 -0.97 -22.49
CA TYR A 8 9.04 -1.01 -21.46
C TYR A 8 8.41 -2.41 -21.25
N LYS A 9 8.48 -3.29 -22.24
CA LYS A 9 7.97 -4.67 -22.13
C LYS A 9 8.91 -5.62 -21.38
N ARG A 10 10.16 -5.23 -21.18
CA ARG A 10 11.21 -6.06 -20.56
C ARG A 10 11.56 -5.66 -19.14
N GLN A 11 10.90 -4.65 -18.57
CA GLN A 11 11.19 -4.23 -17.22
C GLN A 11 10.82 -5.33 -16.23
N VAL A 12 11.77 -5.64 -15.35
CA VAL A 12 11.60 -6.59 -14.25
C VAL A 12 11.94 -5.94 -12.93
N LEU A 13 11.32 -6.42 -11.87
CA LEU A 13 11.64 -6.08 -10.50
C LEU A 13 12.52 -7.17 -9.92
N VAL A 14 13.75 -6.82 -9.60
CA VAL A 14 14.70 -7.71 -8.93
C VAL A 14 14.61 -7.44 -7.43
N ARG A 15 14.33 -8.47 -6.64
CA ARG A 15 14.20 -8.32 -5.19
C ARG A 15 14.87 -9.46 -4.42
N PRO A 16 15.60 -9.15 -3.34
CA PRO A 16 16.08 -10.15 -2.41
C PRO A 16 14.90 -10.83 -1.70
N SER A 17 15.06 -12.11 -1.35
CA SER A 17 14.13 -12.76 -0.43
C SER A 17 14.41 -12.29 1.01
N TYR A 18 13.39 -12.29 1.85
CA TYR A 18 13.47 -11.97 3.28
C TYR A 18 13.93 -10.55 3.62
N VAL A 19 13.65 -9.57 2.74
CA VAL A 19 13.86 -8.15 3.04
C VAL A 19 12.55 -7.48 3.47
N LEU A 20 12.66 -6.48 4.35
CA LEU A 20 11.54 -5.66 4.82
C LEU A 20 11.61 -4.27 4.18
N GLY A 21 10.44 -3.69 3.90
CA GLY A 21 10.33 -2.30 3.45
C GLY A 21 10.96 -2.02 2.08
N GLY A 22 11.05 -3.01 1.20
CA GLY A 22 11.56 -2.84 -0.16
C GLY A 22 13.08 -2.64 -0.27
N GLN A 23 13.82 -2.86 0.81
CA GLN A 23 15.26 -2.68 0.83
C GLN A 23 15.98 -3.55 -0.24
N GLY A 24 16.84 -2.94 -1.03
CA GLY A 24 17.59 -3.63 -2.08
C GLY A 24 16.77 -4.04 -3.30
N MET A 25 15.51 -3.62 -3.41
CA MET A 25 14.71 -3.84 -4.62
C MET A 25 15.12 -2.86 -5.71
N GLN A 26 15.24 -3.35 -6.95
CA GLN A 26 15.63 -2.57 -8.12
C GLN A 26 14.77 -2.92 -9.33
N ILE A 27 14.50 -1.92 -10.16
CA ILE A 27 13.84 -2.12 -11.45
C ILE A 27 14.93 -2.16 -12.52
N ALA A 28 15.02 -3.29 -13.22
CA ALA A 28 15.96 -3.50 -14.32
C ALA A 28 15.25 -3.44 -15.67
N SER A 29 15.89 -2.80 -16.64
CA SER A 29 15.38 -2.60 -18.00
C SER A 29 16.18 -3.37 -19.07
N CYS A 30 17.34 -3.92 -18.69
CA CYS A 30 18.21 -4.71 -19.54
C CYS A 30 18.90 -5.83 -18.75
N ASP A 31 19.53 -6.76 -19.47
CA ASP A 31 20.16 -7.92 -18.88
C ASP A 31 21.40 -7.54 -18.04
N GLU A 32 22.14 -6.51 -18.46
CA GLU A 32 23.32 -6.00 -17.76
C GLU A 32 22.95 -5.43 -16.38
N GLU A 33 21.84 -4.70 -16.28
CA GLU A 33 21.33 -4.19 -14.99
C GLU A 33 20.90 -5.34 -14.05
N ILE A 34 20.29 -6.39 -14.60
CA ILE A 34 19.92 -7.58 -13.82
C ILE A 34 21.18 -8.25 -13.25
N GLU A 35 22.22 -8.44 -14.07
CA GLU A 35 23.47 -9.05 -13.63
C GLU A 35 24.16 -8.22 -12.54
N GLU A 36 24.20 -6.90 -12.69
CA GLU A 36 24.73 -5.98 -11.69
C GLU A 36 23.97 -6.06 -10.36
N PHE A 37 22.64 -5.99 -10.42
CA PHE A 37 21.80 -6.07 -9.21
C PHE A 37 21.90 -7.44 -8.53
N MET A 38 21.93 -8.51 -9.28
CA MET A 38 22.16 -9.86 -8.74
C MET A 38 23.52 -9.97 -8.04
N ALA A 39 24.56 -9.36 -8.62
CA ALA A 39 25.88 -9.36 -8.01
C ALA A 39 25.92 -8.56 -6.69
N ILE A 40 25.20 -7.44 -6.62
CA ILE A 40 25.06 -6.64 -5.39
C ILE A 40 24.31 -7.42 -4.32
N ILE A 41 23.16 -8.00 -4.66
CA ILE A 41 22.32 -8.76 -3.73
C ILE A 41 23.08 -9.99 -3.20
N ASN A 42 23.77 -10.73 -4.05
CA ASN A 42 24.55 -11.91 -3.65
C ASN A 42 25.70 -11.59 -2.69
N ARG A 43 26.24 -10.37 -2.69
CA ARG A 43 27.23 -9.94 -1.69
C ARG A 43 26.62 -9.71 -0.31
N ILE A 44 25.34 -9.37 -0.26
CA ILE A 44 24.63 -9.02 0.99
C ILE A 44 23.91 -10.25 1.56
N ALA A 45 23.35 -11.11 0.71
CA ALA A 45 22.47 -12.22 1.08
C ALA A 45 22.83 -13.49 0.28
N GLN A 46 23.97 -14.10 0.59
CA GLN A 46 24.56 -15.23 -0.17
C GLN A 46 23.74 -16.52 -0.18
N ASP A 47 22.84 -16.70 0.81
CA ASP A 47 22.15 -17.98 1.03
C ASP A 47 20.66 -17.97 0.64
N HIS A 48 20.16 -16.88 0.05
CA HIS A 48 18.73 -16.75 -0.25
C HIS A 48 18.46 -16.54 -1.73
N PRO A 49 17.37 -17.13 -2.27
CA PRO A 49 17.02 -16.94 -3.67
C PRO A 49 16.66 -15.48 -3.95
N ILE A 50 17.05 -15.00 -5.13
CA ILE A 50 16.66 -13.70 -5.66
C ILE A 50 15.39 -13.91 -6.49
N LEU A 51 14.38 -13.08 -6.27
CA LEU A 51 13.14 -13.09 -7.04
C LEU A 51 13.25 -12.08 -8.18
N VAL A 52 12.81 -12.50 -9.36
CA VAL A 52 12.73 -11.64 -10.53
C VAL A 52 11.30 -11.69 -11.04
N ASP A 53 10.57 -10.62 -10.81
CA ASP A 53 9.17 -10.49 -11.17
C ASP A 53 9.00 -9.55 -12.37
N LYS A 54 7.97 -9.78 -13.18
CA LYS A 54 7.60 -8.82 -14.22
C LYS A 54 7.19 -7.50 -13.58
N TYR A 55 7.80 -6.40 -14.01
CA TYR A 55 7.37 -5.07 -13.57
C TYR A 55 6.07 -4.70 -14.28
N LEU A 56 5.00 -4.52 -13.52
CA LEU A 56 3.69 -4.10 -13.99
C LEU A 56 3.50 -2.62 -13.74
N GLN A 57 3.01 -1.90 -14.74
CA GLN A 57 2.58 -0.51 -14.59
C GLN A 57 1.06 -0.46 -14.52
N GLY A 58 0.54 0.06 -13.42
CA GLY A 58 -0.90 0.09 -13.19
C GLY A 58 -1.27 0.98 -12.00
N LYS A 59 -2.47 0.82 -11.51
CA LYS A 59 -2.96 1.47 -10.29
C LYS A 59 -2.66 0.59 -9.10
N GLU A 60 -1.91 1.09 -8.14
CA GLU A 60 -1.71 0.39 -6.89
C GLU A 60 -2.89 0.64 -5.94
N LEU A 61 -3.34 -0.44 -5.30
CA LEU A 61 -4.44 -0.42 -4.35
C LEU A 61 -4.04 -1.19 -3.10
N GLU A 62 -4.59 -0.78 -1.98
CA GLU A 62 -4.29 -1.37 -0.68
C GLU A 62 -5.57 -1.63 0.10
N VAL A 63 -5.59 -2.75 0.80
CA VAL A 63 -6.68 -3.17 1.67
C VAL A 63 -6.12 -3.57 3.03
N ASP A 64 -6.70 -3.00 4.09
CA ASP A 64 -6.60 -3.53 5.44
C ASP A 64 -7.94 -4.17 5.82
N ALA A 65 -7.90 -5.41 6.28
CA ALA A 65 -9.10 -6.16 6.60
C ALA A 65 -8.97 -6.91 7.93
N VAL A 66 -10.12 -7.24 8.53
CA VAL A 66 -10.23 -8.10 9.70
C VAL A 66 -10.84 -9.42 9.28
N CYS A 67 -10.23 -10.54 9.68
CA CYS A 67 -10.71 -11.88 9.40
C CYS A 67 -10.90 -12.65 10.71
N ASP A 68 -12.06 -13.29 10.88
CA ASP A 68 -12.37 -14.13 12.06
C ASP A 68 -12.04 -15.62 11.87
N GLY A 69 -11.40 -15.96 10.75
CA GLY A 69 -11.10 -17.32 10.32
C GLY A 69 -12.14 -17.90 9.35
N THR A 70 -13.32 -17.30 9.26
CA THR A 70 -14.43 -17.71 8.38
C THR A 70 -14.87 -16.59 7.47
N ASP A 71 -15.25 -15.47 8.07
CA ASP A 71 -15.70 -14.26 7.40
C ASP A 71 -14.60 -13.18 7.42
N ILE A 72 -14.73 -12.19 6.55
CA ILE A 72 -13.82 -11.06 6.45
C ILE A 72 -14.57 -9.75 6.38
N LEU A 73 -14.08 -8.73 7.06
CA LEU A 73 -14.55 -7.35 6.98
C LEU A 73 -13.49 -6.52 6.27
N ILE A 74 -13.87 -5.87 5.18
CA ILE A 74 -13.04 -4.93 4.42
C ILE A 74 -13.64 -3.54 4.59
N PRO A 75 -13.05 -2.65 5.41
CA PRO A 75 -13.58 -1.32 5.66
C PRO A 75 -13.66 -0.44 4.42
N GLY A 76 -12.70 -0.62 3.52
CA GLY A 76 -12.62 0.08 2.26
C GLY A 76 -11.37 -0.27 1.47
N ILE A 77 -11.31 0.21 0.23
CA ILE A 77 -10.18 0.05 -0.67
C ILE A 77 -9.54 1.42 -0.86
N MET A 78 -8.23 1.48 -0.65
CA MET A 78 -7.40 2.68 -0.86
C MET A 78 -6.70 2.59 -2.21
N GLU A 79 -6.57 3.73 -2.89
CA GLU A 79 -5.86 3.85 -4.16
C GLU A 79 -4.65 4.76 -4.00
N HIS A 80 -3.48 4.36 -4.52
CA HIS A 80 -2.28 5.18 -4.52
C HIS A 80 -2.22 6.07 -5.76
N ILE A 81 -1.75 7.31 -5.60
CA ILE A 81 -1.62 8.28 -6.69
C ILE A 81 -0.31 8.12 -7.44
N GLU A 82 0.75 7.75 -6.72
CA GLU A 82 2.08 7.61 -7.29
C GLU A 82 2.15 6.47 -8.31
N ARG A 83 3.20 6.52 -9.11
CA ARG A 83 3.53 5.44 -10.04
C ARG A 83 3.82 4.14 -9.31
N THR A 84 3.59 3.03 -9.96
CA THR A 84 3.94 1.69 -9.47
C THR A 84 5.40 1.62 -9.04
N GLY A 85 5.64 0.96 -7.90
CA GLY A 85 6.98 0.73 -7.35
C GLY A 85 7.43 1.78 -6.33
N VAL A 86 6.57 2.74 -5.97
CA VAL A 86 6.77 3.58 -4.79
C VAL A 86 6.21 2.86 -3.57
N HIS A 87 6.96 2.86 -2.46
CA HIS A 87 6.51 2.22 -1.22
C HIS A 87 5.18 2.80 -0.73
N SER A 88 4.25 1.96 -0.29
CA SER A 88 2.90 2.38 0.13
C SER A 88 2.91 3.44 1.24
N GLY A 89 3.90 3.39 2.15
CA GLY A 89 4.11 4.42 3.17
C GLY A 89 4.43 5.80 2.62
N ASP A 90 5.08 5.85 1.45
CA ASP A 90 5.52 7.07 0.78
C ASP A 90 4.49 7.57 -0.25
N SER A 91 3.44 6.80 -0.49
CA SER A 91 2.41 7.13 -1.45
C SER A 91 1.27 7.92 -0.82
N ILE A 92 0.73 8.86 -1.60
CA ILE A 92 -0.53 9.51 -1.31
C ILE A 92 -1.64 8.47 -1.52
N SER A 93 -2.37 8.15 -0.46
CA SER A 93 -3.46 7.18 -0.52
C SER A 93 -4.81 7.88 -0.48
N VAL A 94 -5.71 7.52 -1.38
CA VAL A 94 -7.05 8.08 -1.52
C VAL A 94 -8.09 7.04 -1.12
N TYR A 95 -9.02 7.43 -0.29
CA TYR A 95 -10.20 6.64 0.05
C TYR A 95 -11.47 7.46 -0.21
N PRO A 96 -12.51 6.85 -0.81
CA PRO A 96 -12.51 5.55 -1.49
C PRO A 96 -11.66 5.55 -2.76
N ALA A 97 -11.21 4.37 -3.20
CA ALA A 97 -10.62 4.21 -4.53
C ALA A 97 -11.62 4.67 -5.60
N HIS A 98 -11.23 5.65 -6.44
CA HIS A 98 -12.20 6.33 -7.31
C HIS A 98 -11.88 6.26 -8.80
N THR A 99 -10.66 5.85 -9.18
CA THR A 99 -10.28 5.72 -10.59
C THR A 99 -10.39 4.30 -11.13
N VAL A 100 -10.71 3.32 -10.27
CA VAL A 100 -10.90 1.92 -10.65
C VAL A 100 -12.39 1.56 -10.74
N SER A 101 -12.71 0.60 -11.60
CA SER A 101 -14.08 0.15 -11.82
C SER A 101 -14.64 -0.62 -10.62
N LYS A 102 -15.98 -0.77 -10.59
CA LYS A 102 -16.66 -1.63 -9.62
C LYS A 102 -16.16 -3.09 -9.72
N HIS A 103 -15.92 -3.58 -10.93
CA HIS A 103 -15.40 -4.93 -11.16
C HIS A 103 -14.04 -5.14 -10.49
N VAL A 104 -13.12 -4.20 -10.62
CA VAL A 104 -11.82 -4.23 -9.95
C VAL A 104 -11.99 -4.27 -8.43
N LYS A 105 -12.87 -3.45 -7.85
CA LYS A 105 -13.14 -3.45 -6.40
C LYS A 105 -13.71 -4.79 -5.92
N GLU A 106 -14.65 -5.37 -6.65
CA GLU A 106 -15.23 -6.68 -6.36
C GLU A 106 -14.18 -7.80 -6.44
N THR A 107 -13.31 -7.75 -7.45
CA THR A 107 -12.19 -8.69 -7.61
C THR A 107 -11.21 -8.61 -6.45
N ILE A 108 -10.84 -7.40 -6.03
CA ILE A 108 -9.97 -7.15 -4.85
C ILE A 108 -10.61 -7.73 -3.59
N ALA A 109 -11.90 -7.48 -3.36
CA ALA A 109 -12.61 -8.01 -2.21
C ALA A 109 -12.62 -9.54 -2.19
N GLU A 110 -12.86 -10.17 -3.35
CA GLU A 110 -12.84 -11.63 -3.48
C GLU A 110 -11.43 -12.21 -3.28
N TYR A 111 -10.39 -11.59 -3.86
CA TYR A 111 -9.02 -12.03 -3.65
C TYR A 111 -8.60 -11.90 -2.17
N THR A 112 -8.96 -10.80 -1.53
CA THR A 112 -8.73 -10.60 -0.09
C THR A 112 -9.36 -11.71 0.74
N ARG A 113 -10.63 -12.04 0.46
CA ARG A 113 -11.35 -13.12 1.13
C ARG A 113 -10.68 -14.49 0.93
N ARG A 114 -10.30 -14.81 -0.31
CA ARG A 114 -9.64 -16.09 -0.63
C ARG A 114 -8.29 -16.23 0.02
N LEU A 115 -7.47 -15.17 -0.01
CA LEU A 115 -6.13 -15.15 0.58
C LEU A 115 -6.19 -15.26 2.10
N ALA A 116 -7.05 -14.47 2.77
CA ALA A 116 -7.23 -14.55 4.21
C ALA A 116 -7.65 -15.96 4.66
N LYS A 117 -8.56 -16.59 3.92
CA LYS A 117 -9.01 -17.96 4.19
C LYS A 117 -7.89 -18.99 3.96
N ALA A 118 -7.17 -18.89 2.83
CA ALA A 118 -6.09 -19.83 2.49
C ALA A 118 -4.92 -19.76 3.49
N LEU A 119 -4.65 -18.58 4.03
CA LEU A 119 -3.62 -18.34 5.03
C LEU A 119 -4.10 -18.57 6.47
N HIS A 120 -5.35 -18.98 6.66
CA HIS A 120 -5.98 -19.18 7.98
C HIS A 120 -5.82 -17.95 8.90
N VAL A 121 -5.96 -16.75 8.35
CA VAL A 121 -5.78 -15.50 9.09
C VAL A 121 -6.89 -15.36 10.13
N LYS A 122 -6.50 -14.99 11.35
CA LYS A 122 -7.39 -14.55 12.40
C LYS A 122 -6.86 -13.25 13.01
N GLY A 123 -7.57 -12.15 12.78
CA GLY A 123 -7.12 -10.79 13.08
C GLY A 123 -6.90 -9.96 11.82
N LEU A 124 -5.84 -9.16 11.78
CA LEU A 124 -5.55 -8.22 10.72
C LEU A 124 -4.79 -8.87 9.54
N ILE A 125 -5.15 -8.44 8.35
CA ILE A 125 -4.43 -8.71 7.11
C ILE A 125 -4.37 -7.45 6.26
N ASN A 126 -3.19 -7.16 5.74
CA ASN A 126 -2.95 -6.11 4.76
C ASN A 126 -2.56 -6.75 3.43
N ILE A 127 -3.17 -6.31 2.35
CA ILE A 127 -2.87 -6.81 1.00
C ILE A 127 -2.69 -5.63 0.05
N GLN A 128 -1.63 -5.68 -0.74
CA GLN A 128 -1.37 -4.73 -1.80
C GLN A 128 -1.61 -5.36 -3.16
N PHE A 129 -2.28 -4.61 -4.02
CA PHE A 129 -2.68 -5.02 -5.36
C PHE A 129 -2.21 -4.02 -6.40
N ILE A 130 -2.12 -4.48 -7.64
CA ILE A 130 -1.98 -3.61 -8.80
C ILE A 130 -3.07 -3.97 -9.80
N ALA A 131 -3.79 -2.96 -10.27
CA ALA A 131 -4.77 -3.09 -11.35
C ALA A 131 -4.18 -2.59 -12.66
N VAL A 132 -4.20 -3.43 -13.69
CA VAL A 132 -3.80 -3.10 -15.06
C VAL A 132 -5.04 -3.23 -15.95
N GLY A 133 -5.70 -2.13 -16.23
CA GLY A 133 -7.05 -2.15 -16.80
C GLY A 133 -8.03 -2.80 -15.81
N GLU A 134 -8.69 -3.87 -16.24
CA GLU A 134 -9.62 -4.63 -15.39
C GLU A 134 -8.97 -5.85 -14.69
N GLU A 135 -7.71 -6.14 -14.99
CA GLU A 135 -6.98 -7.25 -14.38
C GLU A 135 -6.34 -6.82 -13.05
N VAL A 136 -6.45 -7.68 -12.03
CA VAL A 136 -5.93 -7.43 -10.68
C VAL A 136 -4.85 -8.46 -10.34
N TYR A 137 -3.72 -7.97 -9.90
CA TYR A 137 -2.58 -8.77 -9.46
C TYR A 137 -2.28 -8.47 -7.98
N VAL A 138 -1.82 -9.50 -7.26
CA VAL A 138 -1.37 -9.36 -5.87
C VAL A 138 0.12 -9.02 -5.85
N ILE A 139 0.48 -7.93 -5.18
CA ILE A 139 1.88 -7.55 -4.96
C ILE A 139 2.43 -8.26 -3.73
N GLU A 140 1.76 -8.09 -2.59
CA GLU A 140 2.15 -8.74 -1.34
C GLU A 140 0.97 -8.94 -0.39
N VAL A 141 1.13 -9.89 0.51
CA VAL A 141 0.17 -10.21 1.57
C VAL A 141 0.87 -10.19 2.91
N ASN A 142 0.38 -9.35 3.81
CA ASN A 142 0.94 -9.16 5.15
C ASN A 142 -0.11 -9.54 6.22
N PRO A 143 -0.05 -10.75 6.82
CA PRO A 143 -0.99 -11.14 7.89
C PRO A 143 -0.60 -10.47 9.21
N ARG A 144 -0.68 -9.17 9.25
CA ARG A 144 -0.36 -8.28 10.37
C ARG A 144 -1.04 -6.93 10.19
N SER A 145 -0.97 -6.08 11.22
CA SER A 145 -1.34 -4.66 11.10
C SER A 145 -0.42 -3.92 10.11
N SER A 146 -0.97 -2.95 9.42
CA SER A 146 -0.26 -2.03 8.55
C SER A 146 -0.23 -0.61 9.13
N ARG A 147 0.52 0.28 8.51
CA ARG A 147 0.54 1.71 8.87
C ARG A 147 -0.73 2.43 8.45
N THR A 148 -1.46 1.92 7.47
CA THR A 148 -2.71 2.50 6.98
C THR A 148 -3.92 2.18 7.87
N VAL A 149 -3.80 1.25 8.82
CA VAL A 149 -4.87 0.89 9.76
C VAL A 149 -5.43 2.10 10.55
N PRO A 150 -4.63 2.99 11.14
CA PRO A 150 -5.18 4.18 11.81
C PRO A 150 -5.91 5.12 10.85
N TYR A 151 -5.41 5.28 9.63
CA TYR A 151 -6.02 6.08 8.58
C TYR A 151 -7.38 5.50 8.18
N ILE A 152 -7.43 4.24 7.74
CA ILE A 152 -8.67 3.63 7.26
C ILE A 152 -9.70 3.48 8.38
N SER A 153 -9.30 3.21 9.63
CA SER A 153 -10.19 3.21 10.78
C SER A 153 -10.86 4.57 10.98
N LYS A 154 -10.07 5.65 10.92
CA LYS A 154 -10.57 7.00 11.12
C LYS A 154 -11.53 7.43 10.02
N VAL A 155 -11.18 7.15 8.76
CA VAL A 155 -11.97 7.60 7.61
C VAL A 155 -13.20 6.75 7.34
N THR A 156 -13.28 5.53 7.82
CA THR A 156 -14.48 4.68 7.70
C THR A 156 -15.35 4.70 8.95
N GLY A 157 -14.78 5.13 10.08
CA GLY A 157 -15.44 5.04 11.38
C GLY A 157 -15.51 3.62 11.93
N ILE A 158 -14.83 2.67 11.30
CA ILE A 158 -14.78 1.26 11.72
C ILE A 158 -13.55 1.05 12.61
N PRO A 159 -13.68 0.67 13.89
CA PRO A 159 -12.57 0.51 14.82
C PRO A 159 -11.83 -0.81 14.57
N ILE A 160 -11.02 -0.86 13.52
CA ILE A 160 -10.40 -2.09 12.99
C ILE A 160 -9.53 -2.80 14.04
N VAL A 161 -8.80 -2.06 14.86
CA VAL A 161 -7.91 -2.64 15.89
C VAL A 161 -8.74 -3.31 16.99
N ASP A 162 -9.81 -2.67 17.44
CA ASP A 162 -10.71 -3.23 18.45
C ASP A 162 -11.38 -4.49 17.91
N LEU A 163 -11.90 -4.42 16.68
CA LEU A 163 -12.50 -5.58 16.00
C LEU A 163 -11.51 -6.76 15.85
N ALA A 164 -10.29 -6.47 15.44
CA ALA A 164 -9.26 -7.49 15.32
C ALA A 164 -8.93 -8.16 16.67
N THR A 165 -8.88 -7.36 17.74
CA THR A 165 -8.67 -7.85 19.10
C THR A 165 -9.81 -8.77 19.53
N GLU A 166 -11.05 -8.35 19.35
CA GLU A 166 -12.25 -9.12 19.68
C GLU A 166 -12.31 -10.45 18.89
N VAL A 167 -11.93 -10.38 17.62
CA VAL A 167 -11.88 -11.58 16.76
C VAL A 167 -10.78 -12.55 17.21
N ILE A 168 -9.61 -12.07 17.59
CA ILE A 168 -8.50 -12.91 18.09
C ILE A 168 -8.91 -13.66 19.35
N ILE A 169 -9.67 -13.03 20.25
CA ILE A 169 -10.17 -13.67 21.47
C ILE A 169 -11.40 -14.55 21.25
N GLY A 170 -11.93 -14.63 20.02
CA GLY A 170 -12.89 -15.66 19.63
C GLY A 170 -14.25 -15.20 19.13
N LYS A 171 -14.53 -13.89 19.08
CA LYS A 171 -15.78 -13.38 18.51
C LYS A 171 -15.75 -13.44 17.00
N THR A 172 -16.90 -13.56 16.38
CA THR A 172 -17.08 -13.47 14.94
C THR A 172 -17.43 -12.03 14.54
N ILE A 173 -17.19 -11.69 13.27
CA ILE A 173 -17.55 -10.37 12.69
C ILE A 173 -19.04 -10.10 12.87
N LYS A 174 -19.87 -11.11 12.69
CA LYS A 174 -21.34 -10.99 12.86
C LYS A 174 -21.75 -10.74 14.32
N GLU A 175 -21.13 -11.40 15.28
CA GLU A 175 -21.38 -11.15 16.72
C GLU A 175 -20.98 -9.73 17.13
N LEU A 176 -20.03 -9.12 16.40
CA LEU A 176 -19.60 -7.74 16.59
C LEU A 176 -20.52 -6.72 15.87
N GLY A 177 -21.57 -7.20 15.21
CA GLY A 177 -22.60 -6.35 14.58
C GLY A 177 -22.24 -5.85 13.18
N TYR A 178 -21.29 -6.49 12.49
CA TYR A 178 -20.88 -6.13 11.14
C TYR A 178 -21.28 -7.21 10.13
N GLU A 179 -21.69 -6.74 8.95
CA GLU A 179 -21.87 -7.64 7.80
C GLU A 179 -20.50 -7.95 7.17
N PRO A 180 -20.21 -9.22 6.84
CA PRO A 180 -18.99 -9.60 6.14
C PRO A 180 -18.88 -8.98 4.75
N GLY A 181 -17.66 -8.77 4.31
CA GLY A 181 -17.32 -8.29 2.97
C GLY A 181 -16.90 -6.83 2.94
N LEU A 182 -16.92 -6.25 1.73
CA LEU A 182 -16.59 -4.86 1.51
C LEU A 182 -17.71 -3.95 2.03
N GLN A 183 -17.35 -3.05 2.92
CA GLN A 183 -18.30 -2.13 3.55
C GLN A 183 -18.68 -0.99 2.58
N LYS A 184 -19.78 -0.31 2.90
CA LYS A 184 -20.26 0.84 2.12
C LYS A 184 -19.21 1.96 2.16
N GLU A 185 -18.87 2.50 1.01
CA GLU A 185 -17.97 3.63 0.88
C GLU A 185 -18.55 4.92 1.49
N ALA A 186 -17.68 5.75 2.05
CA ALA A 186 -18.06 7.07 2.53
C ALA A 186 -18.45 8.00 1.37
N GLU A 187 -19.28 9.00 1.69
CA GLU A 187 -19.72 10.03 0.72
C GLU A 187 -18.75 11.22 0.63
N TYR A 188 -17.58 11.09 1.23
CA TYR A 188 -16.48 12.05 1.18
C TYR A 188 -15.20 11.36 0.72
N ILE A 189 -14.25 12.18 0.33
CA ILE A 189 -12.91 11.72 -0.04
C ILE A 189 -11.95 12.04 1.09
N ALA A 190 -11.15 11.07 1.44
CA ALA A 190 -10.07 11.20 2.40
C ALA A 190 -8.73 10.91 1.73
N ILE A 191 -7.72 11.74 2.03
CA ILE A 191 -6.37 11.62 1.46
C ILE A 191 -5.37 11.55 2.59
N LYS A 192 -4.60 10.47 2.60
CA LYS A 192 -3.39 10.35 3.40
C LYS A 192 -2.23 10.93 2.59
N MET A 193 -1.54 11.91 3.15
CA MET A 193 -0.35 12.53 2.58
C MET A 193 0.87 12.13 3.40
N PRO A 194 1.92 11.52 2.81
CA PRO A 194 3.16 11.25 3.51
C PRO A 194 3.91 12.53 3.82
N VAL A 195 4.65 12.52 4.92
CA VAL A 195 5.54 13.62 5.33
C VAL A 195 6.98 13.10 5.34
N PHE A 196 7.88 13.86 4.76
CA PHE A 196 9.29 13.51 4.63
C PHE A 196 10.16 14.49 5.41
N SER A 197 11.21 13.99 6.04
CA SER A 197 12.20 14.78 6.77
C SER A 197 13.55 14.84 6.05
N PHE A 198 13.55 15.00 4.73
CA PHE A 198 14.78 15.00 3.92
C PHE A 198 15.78 16.09 4.33
N GLU A 199 15.30 17.26 4.76
CA GLU A 199 16.16 18.35 5.20
C GLU A 199 16.89 18.04 6.51
N LYS A 200 16.31 17.18 7.36
CA LYS A 200 16.91 16.76 8.63
C LYS A 200 17.93 15.63 8.44
N ILE A 201 17.89 14.93 7.32
CA ILE A 201 18.75 13.76 7.04
C ILE A 201 19.74 14.15 5.94
N ARG A 202 20.96 14.53 6.31
CA ARG A 202 22.01 14.91 5.35
C ARG A 202 22.37 13.73 4.45
N GLY A 203 22.37 13.96 3.14
CA GLY A 203 22.72 12.95 2.14
C GLY A 203 21.63 11.91 1.85
N ALA A 204 20.41 12.11 2.33
CA ALA A 204 19.29 11.24 1.96
C ALA A 204 18.94 11.42 0.48
N GLU A 205 18.75 10.31 -0.20
CA GLU A 205 18.23 10.31 -1.56
C GLU A 205 16.75 10.69 -1.54
N ILE A 206 16.37 11.71 -2.30
CA ILE A 206 15.01 12.27 -2.33
C ILE A 206 14.09 11.58 -3.34
N SER A 207 14.62 10.71 -4.21
CA SER A 207 13.81 9.96 -5.18
C SER A 207 12.98 8.89 -4.47
N LEU A 208 11.68 8.83 -4.79
CA LEU A 208 10.78 7.81 -4.25
C LEU A 208 10.92 6.50 -5.03
N GLY A 209 10.93 5.40 -4.29
CA GLY A 209 11.09 4.06 -4.82
C GLY A 209 10.52 2.98 -3.89
N PRO A 210 10.95 1.73 -4.03
CA PRO A 210 10.45 0.63 -3.21
C PRO A 210 10.78 0.73 -1.73
N GLU A 211 11.86 1.45 -1.36
CA GLU A 211 12.28 1.66 0.02
C GLU A 211 11.53 2.85 0.64
N MET A 212 11.00 2.66 1.85
CA MET A 212 10.23 3.68 2.56
C MET A 212 11.10 4.79 3.13
N LYS A 213 10.71 6.05 2.87
CA LYS A 213 11.44 7.27 3.28
C LYS A 213 10.59 8.25 4.12
N SER A 214 9.28 8.08 4.17
CA SER A 214 8.39 8.93 4.95
C SER A 214 8.58 8.74 6.45
N THR A 215 8.44 9.84 7.19
CA THR A 215 8.60 9.90 8.65
C THR A 215 7.31 10.20 9.38
N GLY A 216 6.27 10.60 8.66
CA GLY A 216 4.94 10.91 9.20
C GLY A 216 3.89 10.94 8.10
N GLU A 217 2.67 11.28 8.50
CA GLU A 217 1.54 11.39 7.58
C GLU A 217 0.53 12.43 8.04
N CYS A 218 -0.18 13.05 7.09
CA CYS A 218 -1.28 13.96 7.31
C CYS A 218 -2.55 13.45 6.65
N LEU A 219 -3.70 13.88 7.16
CA LEU A 219 -5.01 13.50 6.66
C LEU A 219 -5.78 14.73 6.20
N GLY A 220 -6.26 14.71 4.95
CA GLY A 220 -7.24 15.66 4.41
C GLY A 220 -8.56 14.98 4.13
N ILE A 221 -9.67 15.56 4.57
CA ILE A 221 -11.03 15.06 4.31
C ILE A 221 -11.88 16.19 3.74
N ALA A 222 -12.58 15.92 2.63
CA ALA A 222 -13.52 16.85 2.01
C ALA A 222 -14.55 16.13 1.12
N LYS A 223 -15.48 16.90 0.55
CA LYS A 223 -16.47 16.35 -0.39
C LYS A 223 -15.90 16.09 -1.79
N THR A 224 -14.85 16.82 -2.15
CA THR A 224 -14.18 16.68 -3.45
C THR A 224 -12.72 16.28 -3.28
N PHE A 225 -12.17 15.62 -4.30
CA PHE A 225 -10.76 15.22 -4.33
C PHE A 225 -9.81 16.41 -4.16
N ASN A 226 -10.05 17.49 -4.91
CA ASN A 226 -9.18 18.67 -4.87
C ASN A 226 -9.15 19.35 -3.50
N GLU A 227 -10.30 19.46 -2.84
CA GLU A 227 -10.36 20.01 -1.48
C GLU A 227 -9.69 19.11 -0.45
N ALA A 228 -9.88 17.79 -0.55
CA ALA A 228 -9.24 16.83 0.35
C ALA A 228 -7.72 16.87 0.17
N LEU A 229 -7.24 16.89 -1.08
CA LEU A 229 -5.82 17.00 -1.41
C LEU A 229 -5.22 18.31 -0.90
N TYR A 230 -5.91 19.43 -1.10
CA TYR A 230 -5.46 20.72 -0.60
C TYR A 230 -5.31 20.74 0.92
N LYS A 231 -6.29 20.19 1.64
CA LYS A 231 -6.23 20.08 3.12
C LYS A 231 -5.07 19.19 3.58
N ALA A 232 -4.85 18.05 2.91
CA ALA A 232 -3.75 17.15 3.23
C ALA A 232 -2.39 17.83 2.99
N PHE A 233 -2.28 18.56 1.89
CA PHE A 233 -1.08 19.33 1.53
C PHE A 233 -0.77 20.44 2.53
N LEU A 234 -1.81 21.22 2.94
CA LEU A 234 -1.65 22.23 3.99
C LEU A 234 -1.18 21.62 5.31
N GLY A 235 -1.76 20.48 5.70
CA GLY A 235 -1.35 19.77 6.91
C GLY A 235 0.11 19.33 6.87
N ALA A 236 0.56 18.79 5.75
CA ALA A 236 1.96 18.40 5.56
C ALA A 236 2.92 19.61 5.58
N CYS A 237 2.53 20.73 4.95
CA CYS A 237 3.33 21.96 4.94
C CYS A 237 3.39 22.64 6.32
N LEU A 238 2.27 22.65 7.07
CA LEU A 238 2.23 23.26 8.40
C LEU A 238 3.07 22.49 9.43
N LEU A 239 3.09 21.17 9.36
CA LEU A 239 3.99 20.36 10.17
C LEU A 239 5.47 20.67 9.88
N TYR A 240 5.77 21.00 8.63
CA TYR A 240 7.11 21.38 8.22
C TYR A 240 7.53 22.76 8.72
N THR A 241 6.59 23.72 8.70
CA THR A 241 6.85 25.10 9.17
C THR A 241 6.88 25.25 10.70
N SER A 242 6.18 24.39 11.45
CA SER A 242 6.23 24.42 12.91
C SER A 242 7.58 23.94 13.45
N ASP A 243 8.21 22.97 12.79
CA ASP A 243 9.54 22.50 13.17
C ASP A 243 10.66 23.51 12.88
N ALA A 244 10.43 24.45 11.95
CA ALA A 244 11.38 25.51 11.61
C ALA A 244 11.28 26.75 12.56
N ALA A 245 10.24 26.82 13.38
CA ALA A 245 10.02 27.92 14.32
C ALA A 245 10.60 27.64 15.71
N ASP A 246 11.03 26.41 15.99
CA ASP A 246 11.62 25.98 17.28
C ASP A 246 13.16 25.93 17.27
N ASP A 247 13.82 26.35 16.17
CA ASP A 247 15.26 26.60 16.02
C ASP A 247 15.53 28.13 15.99
#